data_44b854decbc6e8b77a22765dddf5536a
#
_entry.id   44b854decbc6e8b77a22765dddf5536a
#
_cell.length_a   1.000
_cell.length_b   1.000
_cell.length_c   1.000
_cell.angle_alpha   90.00
_cell.angle_beta   90.00
_cell.angle_gamma   90.00
#
_symmetry.space_group_name_H-M   'P 1'
#
loop_
_entity.id
_entity.type
_entity.pdbx_description
1 polymer ?
#
loop_
_entity_poly.entity_id
_entity_poly.type
_entity_poly.pdbx_seq_one_letter_code
_entity_poly.pdbx_strand_id
1 'polypeptide(L)'
;TCDYLSIELIGTNNIYVTGAAGINLKEETTIWSHSGGKLSVKSDGCALLFGGCPLEISNCWLEAEGAWGISARNNVAEEVLKISNSHVEAKGSTGSICDIANLVLDGCSITQPNGAEFDAQSHSVLLNGEVVTYKVVIEPDSYGIQIAGEYVTSLNCKDLSVIDGVDGKISYDPETNTLTMEDVTINATDFNGIWNRGVKDMKIKLFGNNIITSKKACISISETSTISGSGTLSLKSSGDCGLYMHTSLSVEGVKLYAEGKYGVAGDDGTRGEILTLRNSYVEATGSSGSICDLQNLVLDGCSITQPTGAAFDANVHA
;
A
#
# COMPACT_ATOMS: atom_id res chain seq x y z
N THR A 1 -20.51 29.87 12.66
CA THR A 1 -20.23 28.44 12.88
C THR A 1 -21.03 27.66 11.89
N CYS A 2 -20.39 26.83 11.08
CA CYS A 2 -21.09 25.87 10.22
C CYS A 2 -21.65 24.73 11.09
N ASP A 3 -22.81 24.21 10.74
CA ASP A 3 -23.26 22.93 11.24
C ASP A 3 -22.36 21.84 10.64
N TYR A 4 -22.36 20.63 11.20
CA TYR A 4 -21.48 19.55 10.75
C TYR A 4 -22.29 18.44 10.11
N LEU A 5 -21.88 18.02 8.89
CA LEU A 5 -22.47 16.90 8.17
C LEU A 5 -21.43 15.79 7.99
N SER A 6 -21.75 14.58 8.41
CA SER A 6 -20.93 13.39 8.19
C SER A 6 -21.63 12.44 7.21
N ILE A 7 -20.95 12.08 6.12
CA ILE A 7 -21.44 11.16 5.10
C ILE A 7 -20.52 9.93 5.08
N GLU A 8 -21.02 8.82 5.59
CA GLU A 8 -20.30 7.55 5.52
C GLU A 8 -20.65 6.80 4.22
N LEU A 9 -19.63 6.39 3.49
CA LEU A 9 -19.77 5.61 2.27
C LEU A 9 -19.66 4.12 2.58
N ILE A 10 -20.71 3.37 2.23
CA ILE A 10 -20.74 1.90 2.33
C ILE A 10 -20.94 1.34 0.92
N GLY A 11 -19.99 0.50 0.46
CA GLY A 11 -20.00 -0.07 -0.88
C GLY A 11 -19.85 0.99 -1.99
N THR A 12 -20.53 0.82 -3.10
CA THR A 12 -20.44 1.69 -4.28
C THR A 12 -21.72 2.53 -4.45
N ASN A 13 -21.54 3.85 -4.48
CA ASN A 13 -22.61 4.84 -4.57
C ASN A 13 -22.45 5.66 -5.85
N ASN A 14 -23.54 5.89 -6.60
CA ASN A 14 -23.52 6.64 -7.84
C ASN A 14 -24.59 7.73 -7.83
N ILE A 15 -24.22 8.93 -8.20
CA ILE A 15 -25.10 10.11 -8.33
C ILE A 15 -24.97 10.68 -9.75
N TYR A 16 -26.10 10.81 -10.44
CA TYR A 16 -26.18 11.43 -11.76
C TYR A 16 -27.22 12.56 -11.72
N VAL A 17 -26.79 13.77 -12.06
CA VAL A 17 -27.66 14.96 -12.04
C VAL A 17 -27.53 15.74 -13.34
N THR A 18 -28.63 16.22 -13.88
CA THR A 18 -28.67 17.11 -15.05
C THR A 18 -29.17 18.50 -14.64
N GLY A 19 -28.49 19.55 -15.15
CA GLY A 19 -28.92 20.94 -14.97
C GLY A 19 -28.66 21.56 -13.59
N ALA A 20 -27.92 20.87 -12.70
CA ALA A 20 -27.59 21.37 -11.37
C ALA A 20 -26.26 20.78 -10.86
N ALA A 21 -25.82 21.16 -9.67
CA ALA A 21 -24.72 20.48 -9.01
C ALA A 21 -25.10 19.06 -8.60
N GLY A 22 -24.17 18.09 -8.76
CA GLY A 22 -24.37 16.72 -8.37
C GLY A 22 -24.59 16.58 -6.86
N ILE A 23 -23.64 17.11 -6.09
CA ILE A 23 -23.75 17.32 -4.65
C ILE A 23 -23.47 18.78 -4.36
N ASN A 24 -24.27 19.39 -3.50
CA ASN A 24 -24.15 20.78 -3.11
C ASN A 24 -24.12 20.90 -1.58
N LEU A 25 -22.94 21.14 -1.02
CA LEU A 25 -22.67 21.19 0.40
C LEU A 25 -22.61 22.65 0.88
N LYS A 26 -23.27 22.95 1.97
CA LYS A 26 -23.32 24.29 2.58
C LYS A 26 -22.86 24.30 4.03
N GLU A 27 -22.57 23.13 4.55
CA GLU A 27 -22.14 22.89 5.93
C GLU A 27 -20.73 22.30 5.92
N GLU A 28 -20.02 22.41 7.03
CA GLU A 28 -18.78 21.66 7.22
C GLU A 28 -19.06 20.16 7.03
N THR A 29 -18.41 19.56 6.05
CA THR A 29 -18.75 18.19 5.64
C THR A 29 -17.54 17.29 5.64
N THR A 30 -17.69 16.09 6.19
CA THR A 30 -16.76 14.98 5.99
C THR A 30 -17.45 13.87 5.20
N ILE A 31 -16.85 13.50 4.05
CA ILE A 31 -17.20 12.31 3.27
C ILE A 31 -16.13 11.26 3.57
N TRP A 32 -16.53 10.13 4.12
CA TRP A 32 -15.56 9.14 4.59
C TRP A 32 -16.06 7.71 4.46
N SER A 33 -15.16 6.74 4.62
CA SER A 33 -15.51 5.33 4.70
C SER A 33 -14.67 4.61 5.75
N HIS A 34 -15.29 3.61 6.38
CA HIS A 34 -14.57 2.69 7.26
C HIS A 34 -13.86 1.57 6.50
N SER A 35 -14.36 1.19 5.32
CA SER A 35 -13.94 0.03 4.55
C SER A 35 -13.69 0.31 3.06
N GLY A 36 -13.24 1.53 2.72
CA GLY A 36 -12.91 1.89 1.32
C GLY A 36 -14.14 2.05 0.42
N GLY A 37 -15.25 2.59 0.93
CA GLY A 37 -16.45 2.87 0.14
C GLY A 37 -16.20 3.84 -1.00
N LYS A 38 -16.99 3.72 -2.06
CA LYS A 38 -16.85 4.48 -3.31
C LYS A 38 -18.03 5.40 -3.55
N LEU A 39 -17.76 6.61 -4.07
CA LEU A 39 -18.75 7.57 -4.51
C LEU A 39 -18.37 8.08 -5.90
N SER A 40 -19.25 7.91 -6.88
CA SER A 40 -19.12 8.51 -8.20
C SER A 40 -20.22 9.53 -8.40
N VAL A 41 -19.83 10.79 -8.72
CA VAL A 41 -20.75 11.91 -8.93
C VAL A 41 -20.54 12.46 -10.32
N LYS A 42 -21.59 12.47 -11.15
CA LYS A 42 -21.57 13.07 -12.49
C LYS A 42 -22.67 14.11 -12.63
N SER A 43 -22.31 15.26 -13.23
CA SER A 43 -23.23 16.38 -13.42
C SER A 43 -22.90 17.19 -14.66
N ASP A 44 -23.90 17.82 -15.29
CA ASP A 44 -23.66 18.82 -16.35
C ASP A 44 -23.06 20.11 -15.79
N GLY A 45 -23.30 20.39 -14.51
CA GLY A 45 -22.74 21.52 -13.77
C GLY A 45 -21.50 21.10 -12.96
N CYS A 46 -21.45 21.52 -11.70
CA CYS A 46 -20.41 21.09 -10.78
C CYS A 46 -20.73 19.71 -10.19
N ALA A 47 -19.81 18.73 -10.29
CA ALA A 47 -20.07 17.42 -9.71
C ALA A 47 -20.14 17.49 -8.18
N LEU A 48 -19.14 18.08 -7.54
CA LEU A 48 -19.10 18.31 -6.09
C LEU A 48 -18.87 19.79 -5.81
N LEU A 49 -19.90 20.47 -5.37
CA LEU A 49 -19.90 21.91 -5.04
C LEU A 49 -20.02 22.07 -3.52
N PHE A 50 -19.11 22.82 -2.92
CA PHE A 50 -19.20 23.20 -1.51
C PHE A 50 -19.03 24.72 -1.34
N GLY A 51 -19.37 25.28 -0.21
CA GLY A 51 -19.20 26.71 -0.03
C GLY A 51 -19.46 27.23 1.36
N GLY A 52 -18.61 28.17 1.78
CA GLY A 52 -18.66 28.81 3.09
C GLY A 52 -18.14 27.99 4.25
N CYS A 53 -17.77 26.69 4.01
CA CYS A 53 -17.31 25.77 5.03
C CYS A 53 -16.31 24.76 4.45
N PRO A 54 -15.48 24.11 5.26
CA PRO A 54 -14.54 23.08 4.81
C PRO A 54 -15.24 21.82 4.29
N LEU A 55 -14.58 21.16 3.35
CA LEU A 55 -14.89 19.80 2.91
C LEU A 55 -13.70 18.88 3.16
N GLU A 56 -13.92 17.81 3.90
CA GLU A 56 -12.95 16.73 4.08
C GLU A 56 -13.41 15.45 3.34
N ILE A 57 -12.49 14.83 2.61
CA ILE A 57 -12.64 13.52 1.96
C ILE A 57 -11.64 12.59 2.61
N SER A 58 -12.09 11.53 3.28
CA SER A 58 -11.22 10.70 4.11
C SER A 58 -11.47 9.20 3.95
N ASN A 59 -10.39 8.42 3.77
CA ASN A 59 -10.40 6.96 3.70
C ASN A 59 -11.43 6.40 2.69
N CYS A 60 -11.58 7.01 1.52
CA CYS A 60 -12.57 6.59 0.54
C CYS A 60 -12.10 6.79 -0.92
N TRP A 61 -12.91 6.32 -1.84
CA TRP A 61 -12.74 6.53 -3.28
C TRP A 61 -13.80 7.51 -3.79
N LEU A 62 -13.39 8.64 -4.38
CA LEU A 62 -14.28 9.63 -4.95
C LEU A 62 -13.97 9.88 -6.43
N GLU A 63 -14.99 9.82 -7.27
CA GLU A 63 -14.97 10.28 -8.67
C GLU A 63 -15.94 11.44 -8.83
N ALA A 64 -15.47 12.57 -9.34
CA ALA A 64 -16.27 13.77 -9.58
C ALA A 64 -16.08 14.27 -11.03
N GLU A 65 -17.11 14.15 -11.87
CA GLU A 65 -17.06 14.53 -13.30
C GLU A 65 -18.19 15.50 -13.65
N GLY A 66 -17.83 16.67 -14.24
CA GLY A 66 -18.80 17.70 -14.63
C GLY A 66 -18.23 18.80 -15.49
N ALA A 67 -18.91 19.95 -15.60
CA ALA A 67 -18.28 21.17 -16.07
C ALA A 67 -17.18 21.62 -15.09
N TRP A 68 -17.45 21.46 -13.81
CA TRP A 68 -16.47 21.53 -12.72
C TRP A 68 -16.45 20.18 -11.99
N GLY A 69 -15.25 19.66 -11.72
CA GLY A 69 -15.12 18.41 -10.97
C GLY A 69 -15.44 18.62 -9.49
N ILE A 70 -14.50 19.20 -8.73
CA ILE A 70 -14.67 19.65 -7.35
C ILE A 70 -14.42 21.15 -7.33
N SER A 71 -15.38 21.93 -6.84
CA SER A 71 -15.28 23.39 -6.83
C SER A 71 -15.93 23.97 -5.58
N ALA A 72 -15.39 25.08 -5.10
CA ALA A 72 -16.05 25.90 -4.09
C ALA A 72 -16.83 27.06 -4.73
N ARG A 73 -17.36 27.98 -3.92
CA ARG A 73 -18.25 29.03 -4.41
C ARG A 73 -17.60 30.41 -4.57
N ASN A 74 -16.82 30.81 -3.57
CA ASN A 74 -16.45 32.21 -3.41
C ASN A 74 -14.98 32.43 -3.05
N ASN A 75 -14.15 31.40 -2.98
CA ASN A 75 -12.75 31.46 -2.55
C ASN A 75 -12.57 32.09 -1.15
N VAL A 76 -13.56 31.97 -0.28
CA VAL A 76 -13.43 32.44 1.10
C VAL A 76 -12.54 31.50 1.91
N ALA A 77 -11.88 32.05 2.92
CA ALA A 77 -10.83 31.32 3.68
C ALA A 77 -11.30 29.97 4.28
N GLU A 78 -12.56 29.81 4.52
CA GLU A 78 -13.21 28.61 5.05
C GLU A 78 -13.39 27.50 4.02
N GLU A 79 -13.31 27.81 2.71
CA GLU A 79 -13.51 26.85 1.63
C GLU A 79 -12.25 26.01 1.37
N VAL A 80 -11.82 25.29 2.40
CA VAL A 80 -10.67 24.39 2.34
C VAL A 80 -11.12 22.99 1.92
N LEU A 81 -10.49 22.44 0.89
CA LEU A 81 -10.61 21.02 0.52
C LEU A 81 -9.48 20.25 1.19
N LYS A 82 -9.82 19.34 2.12
CA LYS A 82 -8.88 18.41 2.72
C LYS A 82 -9.13 17.01 2.17
N ILE A 83 -8.07 16.35 1.70
CA ILE A 83 -8.11 14.97 1.24
C ILE A 83 -7.12 14.17 2.06
N SER A 84 -7.62 13.17 2.79
CA SER A 84 -6.83 12.33 3.69
C SER A 84 -6.95 10.86 3.28
N ASN A 85 -5.81 10.19 3.04
CA ASN A 85 -5.77 8.75 2.76
C ASN A 85 -6.85 8.29 1.76
N SER A 86 -7.05 8.99 0.66
CA SER A 86 -8.15 8.74 -0.27
C SER A 86 -7.67 8.74 -1.72
N HIS A 87 -8.37 7.96 -2.54
CA HIS A 87 -8.28 8.08 -3.99
C HIS A 87 -9.33 9.06 -4.47
N VAL A 88 -8.92 10.13 -5.18
CA VAL A 88 -9.83 11.12 -5.73
C VAL A 88 -9.54 11.33 -7.22
N GLU A 89 -10.54 11.12 -8.06
CA GLU A 89 -10.54 11.51 -9.46
C GLU A 89 -11.48 12.71 -9.65
N ALA A 90 -10.93 13.84 -10.04
CA ALA A 90 -11.73 15.04 -10.38
C ALA A 90 -11.53 15.40 -11.85
N LYS A 91 -12.63 15.59 -12.59
CA LYS A 91 -12.60 15.97 -13.98
C LYS A 91 -13.64 17.05 -14.26
N GLY A 92 -13.18 18.19 -14.76
CA GLY A 92 -14.05 19.30 -15.13
C GLY A 92 -13.62 19.94 -16.44
N SER A 93 -14.55 20.16 -17.39
CA SER A 93 -14.24 20.85 -18.66
C SER A 93 -13.91 22.34 -18.48
N THR A 94 -14.26 22.92 -17.35
CA THR A 94 -13.93 24.32 -16.96
C THR A 94 -12.84 24.35 -15.89
N GLY A 95 -12.84 23.41 -14.95
CA GLY A 95 -11.82 23.24 -13.92
C GLY A 95 -12.04 21.93 -13.16
N SER A 96 -10.98 21.17 -12.98
CA SER A 96 -11.10 19.87 -12.33
C SER A 96 -11.15 19.98 -10.80
N ILE A 97 -10.24 20.75 -10.20
CA ILE A 97 -10.27 21.19 -8.81
C ILE A 97 -9.97 22.68 -8.82
N CYS A 98 -10.96 23.51 -8.50
CA CYS A 98 -10.85 24.96 -8.65
C CYS A 98 -11.76 25.73 -7.70
N ASP A 99 -11.56 27.04 -7.65
CA ASP A 99 -12.33 27.98 -6.84
C ASP A 99 -12.29 27.66 -5.33
N ILE A 100 -11.23 27.00 -4.85
CA ILE A 100 -11.05 26.62 -3.44
C ILE A 100 -10.00 27.51 -2.76
N ALA A 101 -10.19 27.83 -1.50
CA ALA A 101 -9.23 28.66 -0.75
C ALA A 101 -7.89 27.95 -0.53
N ASN A 102 -7.93 26.64 -0.26
CA ASN A 102 -6.74 25.83 -0.07
C ASN A 102 -7.02 24.34 -0.35
N LEU A 103 -5.98 23.62 -0.77
CA LEU A 103 -5.96 22.17 -0.90
C LEU A 103 -4.97 21.58 0.13
N VAL A 104 -5.47 20.76 1.03
CA VAL A 104 -4.64 20.05 2.02
C VAL A 104 -4.63 18.57 1.67
N LEU A 105 -3.46 18.00 1.38
CA LEU A 105 -3.26 16.59 1.12
C LEU A 105 -2.56 15.95 2.33
N ASP A 106 -3.18 14.94 2.92
CA ASP A 106 -2.72 14.25 4.11
C ASP A 106 -2.62 12.74 3.80
N GLY A 107 -1.37 12.24 3.67
CA GLY A 107 -1.11 10.89 3.20
C GLY A 107 -1.56 10.62 1.76
N CYS A 108 -1.60 11.67 0.93
CA CYS A 108 -1.97 11.63 -0.48
C CYS A 108 -1.12 12.58 -1.30
N SER A 109 -1.03 12.33 -2.61
CA SER A 109 -0.35 13.22 -3.56
C SER A 109 -1.09 13.28 -4.91
N ILE A 110 -0.93 14.41 -5.64
CA ILE A 110 -1.43 14.51 -7.01
C ILE A 110 -0.51 13.68 -7.91
N THR A 111 -1.03 12.63 -8.52
CA THR A 111 -0.27 11.73 -9.38
C THR A 111 -0.52 11.97 -10.86
N GLN A 112 -1.68 12.57 -11.21
CA GLN A 112 -2.02 12.93 -12.58
C GLN A 112 -2.77 14.28 -12.64
N PRO A 113 -2.43 15.12 -13.63
CA PRO A 113 -1.27 14.98 -14.51
C PRO A 113 0.03 15.19 -13.75
N ASN A 114 1.09 14.51 -14.19
CA ASN A 114 2.40 14.62 -13.53
C ASN A 114 2.91 16.07 -13.53
N GLY A 115 3.29 16.59 -12.36
CA GLY A 115 3.72 17.96 -12.17
C GLY A 115 2.59 18.97 -11.97
N ALA A 116 1.33 18.54 -11.84
CA ALA A 116 0.25 19.41 -11.41
C ALA A 116 0.35 19.75 -9.93
N GLU A 117 0.08 21.00 -9.58
CA GLU A 117 0.16 21.51 -8.22
C GLU A 117 -1.02 22.46 -7.94
N PHE A 118 -1.41 22.57 -6.68
CA PHE A 118 -2.39 23.59 -6.28
C PHE A 118 -1.71 24.96 -6.16
N ASP A 119 -2.31 25.96 -6.80
CA ASP A 119 -1.89 27.34 -6.72
C ASP A 119 -2.90 28.19 -5.94
N ALA A 120 -2.48 28.73 -4.81
CA ALA A 120 -3.31 29.53 -3.93
C ALA A 120 -3.69 30.90 -4.49
N GLN A 121 -3.01 31.39 -5.55
CA GLN A 121 -3.36 32.66 -6.17
C GLN A 121 -4.48 32.51 -7.19
N SER A 122 -4.48 31.43 -7.95
CA SER A 122 -5.54 31.09 -8.91
C SER A 122 -6.64 30.25 -8.27
N HIS A 123 -6.46 29.81 -7.01
CA HIS A 123 -7.41 28.96 -6.28
C HIS A 123 -7.72 27.64 -6.99
N SER A 124 -6.75 27.08 -7.71
CA SER A 124 -6.98 25.96 -8.61
C SER A 124 -5.77 25.03 -8.70
N VAL A 125 -6.00 23.79 -9.12
CA VAL A 125 -4.92 22.89 -9.54
C VAL A 125 -4.48 23.28 -10.95
N LEU A 126 -3.20 23.61 -11.08
CA LEU A 126 -2.56 24.02 -12.33
C LEU A 126 -1.58 22.97 -12.84
N LEU A 127 -1.40 22.96 -14.16
CA LEU A 127 -0.26 22.34 -14.84
C LEU A 127 0.38 23.38 -15.76
N ASN A 128 1.68 23.64 -15.60
CA ASN A 128 2.42 24.65 -16.39
C ASN A 128 1.77 26.05 -16.36
N GLY A 129 1.13 26.43 -15.27
CA GLY A 129 0.46 27.72 -15.10
C GLY A 129 -0.98 27.82 -15.64
N GLU A 130 -1.50 26.72 -16.20
CA GLU A 130 -2.87 26.67 -16.74
C GLU A 130 -3.76 25.78 -15.84
N VAL A 131 -5.03 26.17 -15.67
CA VAL A 131 -6.01 25.39 -14.92
C VAL A 131 -6.22 24.03 -15.58
N VAL A 132 -6.12 22.95 -14.81
CA VAL A 132 -6.35 21.61 -15.33
C VAL A 132 -7.85 21.40 -15.57
N THR A 133 -8.21 21.18 -16.85
CA THR A 133 -9.60 20.97 -17.33
C THR A 133 -9.86 19.51 -17.76
N TYR A 134 -8.96 18.61 -17.45
CA TYR A 134 -9.07 17.18 -17.66
C TYR A 134 -8.76 16.46 -16.36
N LYS A 135 -8.74 15.13 -16.35
CA LYS A 135 -8.68 14.34 -15.10
C LYS A 135 -7.48 14.71 -14.24
N VAL A 136 -7.73 15.11 -12.99
CA VAL A 136 -6.79 15.17 -11.88
C VAL A 136 -6.99 13.92 -11.05
N VAL A 137 -5.90 13.22 -10.74
CA VAL A 137 -5.91 12.04 -9.85
C VAL A 137 -5.05 12.32 -8.64
N ILE A 138 -5.63 12.13 -7.47
CA ILE A 138 -4.95 12.17 -6.18
C ILE A 138 -4.98 10.75 -5.64
N GLU A 139 -3.80 10.20 -5.33
CA GLU A 139 -3.63 8.83 -4.85
C GLU A 139 -3.14 8.82 -3.41
N PRO A 140 -3.50 7.79 -2.62
CA PRO A 140 -2.87 7.53 -1.34
C PRO A 140 -1.38 7.27 -1.51
N ASP A 141 -0.57 7.75 -0.58
CA ASP A 141 0.88 7.54 -0.59
C ASP A 141 1.21 6.04 -0.43
N SER A 142 2.14 5.56 -1.27
CA SER A 142 2.63 4.18 -1.23
C SER A 142 3.85 4.06 -0.34
N TYR A 143 3.87 3.02 0.50
CA TYR A 143 5.00 2.75 1.42
C TYR A 143 6.12 1.89 0.81
N GLY A 144 6.04 1.52 -0.48
CA GLY A 144 7.07 0.70 -1.12
C GLY A 144 7.01 -0.78 -0.76
N ILE A 145 5.85 -1.26 -0.30
CA ILE A 145 5.54 -2.66 -0.07
C ILE A 145 4.45 -3.07 -1.06
N GLN A 146 4.54 -4.28 -1.60
CA GLN A 146 3.43 -4.91 -2.33
C GLN A 146 3.03 -6.22 -1.63
N ILE A 147 1.73 -6.50 -1.62
CA ILE A 147 1.16 -7.76 -1.15
C ILE A 147 0.23 -8.28 -2.25
N ALA A 148 0.47 -9.51 -2.70
CA ALA A 148 -0.24 -10.12 -3.82
C ALA A 148 -0.30 -9.24 -5.10
N GLY A 149 0.71 -8.37 -5.30
CA GLY A 149 0.81 -7.43 -6.42
C GLY A 149 0.25 -6.04 -6.16
N GLU A 150 -0.56 -5.84 -5.14
CA GLU A 150 -1.14 -4.55 -4.77
C GLU A 150 -0.22 -3.76 -3.83
N TYR A 151 -0.17 -2.44 -3.99
CA TYR A 151 0.62 -1.58 -3.13
C TYR A 151 -0.02 -1.41 -1.75
N VAL A 152 0.82 -1.47 -0.71
CA VAL A 152 0.46 -1.00 0.62
C VAL A 152 0.54 0.52 0.63
N THR A 153 -0.58 1.14 0.93
CA THR A 153 -0.78 2.60 0.89
C THR A 153 -1.34 3.10 2.21
N SER A 154 -1.39 4.41 2.39
CA SER A 154 -2.06 5.04 3.53
C SER A 154 -3.55 4.67 3.65
N LEU A 155 -4.20 4.30 2.53
CA LEU A 155 -5.61 3.89 2.51
C LEU A 155 -5.83 2.48 3.06
N ASN A 156 -4.95 1.51 2.77
CA ASN A 156 -5.17 0.10 3.11
C ASN A 156 -4.25 -0.43 4.23
N CYS A 157 -3.24 0.33 4.68
CA CYS A 157 -2.22 -0.17 5.60
C CYS A 157 -2.77 -0.69 6.95
N LYS A 158 -3.93 -0.20 7.39
CA LYS A 158 -4.55 -0.63 8.66
C LYS A 158 -5.22 -1.99 8.58
N ASP A 159 -5.67 -2.38 7.37
CA ASP A 159 -6.31 -3.67 7.10
C ASP A 159 -5.97 -4.09 5.67
N LEU A 160 -4.99 -4.96 5.52
CA LEU A 160 -4.53 -5.46 4.22
C LEU A 160 -5.33 -6.69 3.75
N SER A 161 -6.29 -7.18 4.54
CA SER A 161 -7.21 -8.24 4.10
C SER A 161 -8.20 -7.78 3.03
N VAL A 162 -8.29 -6.47 2.77
CA VAL A 162 -9.05 -5.90 1.65
C VAL A 162 -8.40 -6.19 0.28
N ILE A 163 -7.14 -6.61 0.26
CA ILE A 163 -6.41 -6.99 -0.97
C ILE A 163 -6.89 -8.37 -1.43
N ASP A 164 -7.19 -8.49 -2.72
CA ASP A 164 -7.64 -9.77 -3.29
C ASP A 164 -6.60 -10.88 -3.10
N GLY A 165 -7.04 -12.05 -2.66
CA GLY A 165 -6.19 -13.18 -2.33
C GLY A 165 -5.55 -13.12 -0.95
N VAL A 166 -5.89 -12.15 -0.11
CA VAL A 166 -5.40 -12.03 1.28
C VAL A 166 -6.55 -12.27 2.25
N ASP A 167 -6.32 -13.17 3.21
CA ASP A 167 -7.24 -13.49 4.31
C ASP A 167 -6.49 -13.53 5.63
N GLY A 168 -7.19 -13.25 6.73
CA GLY A 168 -6.61 -13.19 8.07
C GLY A 168 -6.35 -11.76 8.53
N LYS A 169 -5.69 -11.61 9.67
CA LYS A 169 -5.43 -10.30 10.27
C LYS A 169 -4.04 -9.80 9.89
N ILE A 170 -3.99 -8.84 8.99
CA ILE A 170 -2.75 -8.29 8.46
C ILE A 170 -2.83 -6.76 8.36
N SER A 171 -1.80 -6.08 8.86
CA SER A 171 -1.70 -4.63 8.85
C SER A 171 -0.25 -4.16 8.79
N TYR A 172 -0.04 -2.98 8.25
CA TYR A 172 1.28 -2.32 8.23
C TYR A 172 1.22 -0.99 9.00
N ASP A 173 2.17 -0.81 9.90
CA ASP A 173 2.38 0.43 10.65
C ASP A 173 3.60 1.18 10.06
N PRO A 174 3.39 2.31 9.35
CA PRO A 174 4.46 3.07 8.73
C PRO A 174 5.36 3.81 9.74
N GLU A 175 4.88 4.10 10.95
CA GLU A 175 5.69 4.78 11.97
C GLU A 175 6.80 3.88 12.52
N THR A 176 6.52 2.58 12.62
CA THR A 176 7.46 1.57 13.15
C THR A 176 8.05 0.67 12.07
N ASN A 177 7.65 0.84 10.80
CA ASN A 177 8.00 -0.02 9.67
C ASN A 177 7.63 -1.50 9.94
N THR A 178 6.46 -1.75 10.53
CA THR A 178 6.07 -3.08 11.00
C THR A 178 4.87 -3.63 10.24
N LEU A 179 5.06 -4.73 9.51
CA LEU A 179 4.01 -5.57 8.96
C LEU A 179 3.67 -6.65 9.99
N THR A 180 2.44 -6.63 10.50
CA THR A 180 1.95 -7.61 11.48
C THR A 180 1.02 -8.61 10.79
N MET A 181 1.24 -9.90 11.03
CA MET A 181 0.49 -11.01 10.44
C MET A 181 0.03 -11.96 11.54
N GLU A 182 -1.27 -12.23 11.60
CA GLU A 182 -1.88 -13.15 12.56
C GLU A 182 -2.87 -14.07 11.83
N ASP A 183 -2.52 -15.36 11.72
CA ASP A 183 -3.31 -16.38 11.00
C ASP A 183 -3.64 -15.99 9.56
N VAL A 184 -2.64 -15.49 8.83
CA VAL A 184 -2.80 -14.93 7.48
C VAL A 184 -2.60 -15.97 6.40
N THR A 185 -3.46 -15.94 5.38
CA THR A 185 -3.27 -16.66 4.13
C THR A 185 -3.15 -15.66 2.97
N ILE A 186 -2.06 -15.76 2.20
CA ILE A 186 -1.85 -14.96 0.98
C ILE A 186 -1.75 -15.91 -0.21
N ASN A 187 -2.62 -15.72 -1.21
CA ASN A 187 -2.62 -16.45 -2.47
C ASN A 187 -2.29 -15.49 -3.63
N ALA A 188 -1.02 -15.37 -3.98
CA ALA A 188 -0.54 -14.49 -5.04
C ALA A 188 -0.30 -15.30 -6.33
N THR A 189 -1.27 -15.30 -7.26
CA THR A 189 -1.24 -16.16 -8.45
C THR A 189 -0.10 -15.79 -9.41
N ASP A 190 0.08 -14.51 -9.75
CA ASP A 190 1.03 -14.04 -10.76
C ASP A 190 2.07 -13.04 -10.22
N PHE A 191 2.04 -12.77 -8.92
CA PHE A 191 2.87 -11.78 -8.23
C PHE A 191 3.68 -12.43 -7.12
N ASN A 192 4.59 -11.68 -6.51
CA ASN A 192 5.15 -12.06 -5.22
C ASN A 192 4.06 -12.01 -4.14
N GLY A 193 4.15 -12.89 -3.15
CA GLY A 193 3.22 -12.84 -2.02
C GLY A 193 3.39 -11.55 -1.22
N ILE A 194 4.60 -11.30 -0.73
CA ILE A 194 5.03 -10.03 -0.13
C ILE A 194 6.30 -9.56 -0.83
N TRP A 195 6.34 -8.30 -1.22
CA TRP A 195 7.53 -7.69 -1.78
C TRP A 195 7.87 -6.38 -1.07
N ASN A 196 8.94 -6.39 -0.28
CA ASN A 196 9.54 -5.17 0.25
C ASN A 196 10.46 -4.56 -0.80
N ARG A 197 10.01 -3.48 -1.44
CA ARG A 197 10.73 -2.76 -2.50
C ARG A 197 11.56 -1.59 -2.01
N GLY A 198 11.22 -1.02 -0.85
CA GLY A 198 11.82 0.24 -0.43
C GLY A 198 11.74 0.57 1.06
N VAL A 199 11.18 -0.30 1.90
CA VAL A 199 11.12 -0.07 3.35
C VAL A 199 12.36 -0.65 4.01
N LYS A 200 13.26 0.24 4.39
CA LYS A 200 14.47 -0.11 5.13
C LYS A 200 14.15 -0.53 6.56
N ASP A 201 14.85 -1.57 7.03
CA ASP A 201 14.68 -2.13 8.36
C ASP A 201 13.23 -2.54 8.69
N MET A 202 12.52 -3.05 7.66
CA MET A 202 11.15 -3.53 7.82
C MET A 202 11.09 -4.72 8.78
N LYS A 203 10.10 -4.68 9.66
CA LYS A 203 9.82 -5.75 10.61
C LYS A 203 8.57 -6.50 10.16
N ILE A 204 8.68 -7.82 9.97
CA ILE A 204 7.55 -8.71 9.76
C ILE A 204 7.31 -9.47 11.06
N LYS A 205 6.22 -9.16 11.76
CA LYS A 205 5.85 -9.80 13.02
C LYS A 205 4.80 -10.86 12.79
N LEU A 206 5.08 -12.08 13.23
CA LEU A 206 4.25 -13.25 13.01
C LEU A 206 3.58 -13.72 14.30
N PHE A 207 2.28 -13.94 14.23
CA PHE A 207 1.47 -14.60 15.25
C PHE A 207 0.65 -15.72 14.58
N GLY A 208 0.38 -16.80 15.31
CA GLY A 208 -0.39 -17.93 14.77
C GLY A 208 0.25 -18.60 13.55
N ASN A 209 -0.55 -19.04 12.59
CA ASN A 209 -0.11 -19.78 11.42
C ASN A 209 -0.29 -18.92 10.15
N ASN A 210 0.81 -18.58 9.50
CA ASN A 210 0.80 -17.76 8.31
C ASN A 210 1.22 -18.57 7.08
N ILE A 211 0.47 -18.48 6.00
CA ILE A 211 0.69 -19.28 4.78
C ILE A 211 0.74 -18.32 3.60
N ILE A 212 1.78 -18.43 2.78
CA ILE A 212 1.90 -17.65 1.54
C ILE A 212 2.14 -18.63 0.38
N THR A 213 1.28 -18.58 -0.61
CA THR A 213 1.44 -19.30 -1.87
C THR A 213 1.62 -18.33 -3.02
N SER A 214 2.56 -18.62 -3.93
CA SER A 214 2.86 -17.75 -5.07
C SER A 214 3.39 -18.56 -6.24
N LYS A 215 3.28 -18.02 -7.45
CA LYS A 215 4.00 -18.51 -8.63
C LYS A 215 5.41 -17.91 -8.73
N LYS A 216 5.59 -16.70 -8.17
CA LYS A 216 6.89 -16.04 -8.02
C LYS A 216 7.43 -16.28 -6.61
N ALA A 217 8.29 -15.43 -6.09
CA ALA A 217 8.74 -15.55 -4.71
C ALA A 217 7.57 -15.33 -3.73
N CYS A 218 7.45 -16.19 -2.70
CA CYS A 218 6.44 -15.93 -1.67
C CYS A 218 6.77 -14.66 -0.89
N ILE A 219 8.04 -14.48 -0.52
CA ILE A 219 8.54 -13.22 0.03
C ILE A 219 9.77 -12.79 -0.76
N SER A 220 9.81 -11.54 -1.20
CA SER A 220 10.95 -10.90 -1.84
C SER A 220 11.39 -9.68 -1.02
N ILE A 221 12.66 -9.65 -0.63
CA ILE A 221 13.25 -8.62 0.23
C ILE A 221 14.32 -7.86 -0.54
N SER A 222 14.06 -6.58 -0.86
CA SER A 222 15.03 -5.70 -1.52
C SER A 222 15.71 -4.71 -0.56
N GLU A 223 15.20 -4.55 0.67
CA GLU A 223 15.76 -3.73 1.73
C GLU A 223 15.90 -4.53 3.02
N THR A 224 16.85 -4.16 3.87
CA THR A 224 17.11 -4.84 5.15
C THR A 224 15.81 -5.09 5.92
N SER A 225 15.63 -6.30 6.41
CA SER A 225 14.38 -6.70 7.07
C SER A 225 14.60 -7.71 8.19
N THR A 226 13.61 -7.82 9.07
CA THR A 226 13.59 -8.82 10.15
C THR A 226 12.24 -9.53 10.16
N ILE A 227 12.25 -10.85 10.16
CA ILE A 227 11.08 -11.68 10.41
C ILE A 227 11.16 -12.19 11.86
N SER A 228 10.18 -11.89 12.69
CA SER A 228 10.18 -12.23 14.11
C SER A 228 8.78 -12.53 14.65
N GLY A 229 8.69 -13.04 15.86
CA GLY A 229 7.43 -13.31 16.55
C GLY A 229 7.34 -14.72 17.11
N SER A 230 6.12 -15.15 17.46
CA SER A 230 5.86 -16.48 18.01
C SER A 230 5.14 -17.41 17.01
N GLY A 231 4.91 -16.92 15.79
CA GLY A 231 4.14 -17.61 14.77
C GLY A 231 4.95 -18.57 13.90
N THR A 232 4.23 -19.25 13.03
CA THR A 232 4.75 -20.10 11.96
C THR A 232 4.55 -19.37 10.62
N LEU A 233 5.52 -19.50 9.70
CA LEU A 233 5.45 -19.00 8.35
C LEU A 233 5.73 -20.14 7.37
N SER A 234 4.75 -20.45 6.53
CA SER A 234 4.84 -21.46 5.49
C SER A 234 4.80 -20.78 4.12
N LEU A 235 5.87 -20.89 3.37
CA LEU A 235 6.07 -20.30 2.06
C LEU A 235 6.12 -21.39 1.00
N LYS A 236 5.24 -21.35 0.00
CA LYS A 236 5.20 -22.32 -1.07
C LYS A 236 5.14 -21.64 -2.42
N SER A 237 6.27 -21.57 -3.12
CA SER A 237 6.36 -21.07 -4.48
C SER A 237 6.25 -22.21 -5.48
N SER A 238 5.41 -22.03 -6.51
CA SER A 238 5.29 -23.03 -7.58
C SER A 238 6.28 -22.85 -8.73
N GLY A 239 6.97 -21.72 -8.80
CA GLY A 239 7.88 -21.42 -9.93
C GLY A 239 9.19 -20.74 -9.58
N ASP A 240 9.33 -20.24 -8.35
CA ASP A 240 10.48 -19.43 -7.92
C ASP A 240 10.90 -19.77 -6.49
N CYS A 241 11.28 -18.78 -5.69
CA CYS A 241 11.76 -18.95 -4.32
C CYS A 241 10.63 -18.98 -3.29
N GLY A 242 10.76 -19.82 -2.26
CA GLY A 242 9.98 -19.61 -1.05
C GLY A 242 10.29 -18.23 -0.45
N LEU A 243 11.58 -17.94 -0.23
CA LEU A 243 12.05 -16.64 0.25
C LEU A 243 13.22 -16.18 -0.62
N TYR A 244 13.12 -14.98 -1.17
CA TYR A 244 14.14 -14.35 -2.01
C TYR A 244 14.65 -13.06 -1.40
N MET A 245 15.96 -12.86 -1.35
CA MET A 245 16.55 -11.71 -0.70
C MET A 245 17.70 -11.11 -1.53
N HIS A 246 17.65 -9.77 -1.72
CA HIS A 246 18.72 -9.00 -2.38
C HIS A 246 19.66 -8.33 -1.38
N THR A 247 19.43 -8.49 -0.08
CA THR A 247 20.16 -7.85 1.00
C THR A 247 20.04 -8.66 2.28
N SER A 248 20.47 -8.11 3.42
CA SER A 248 20.45 -8.82 4.70
C SER A 248 19.04 -9.03 5.25
N LEU A 249 18.79 -10.24 5.76
CA LEU A 249 17.57 -10.63 6.45
C LEU A 249 17.90 -11.35 7.76
N SER A 250 17.23 -10.96 8.84
CA SER A 250 17.22 -11.69 10.11
C SER A 250 15.91 -12.47 10.30
N VAL A 251 15.99 -13.70 10.75
CA VAL A 251 14.85 -14.55 11.13
C VAL A 251 15.01 -14.92 12.60
N GLU A 252 14.10 -14.47 13.46
CA GLU A 252 14.28 -14.49 14.92
C GLU A 252 13.09 -15.12 15.66
N GLY A 253 13.31 -16.24 16.34
CA GLY A 253 12.34 -16.87 17.23
C GLY A 253 11.11 -17.50 16.55
N VAL A 254 11.15 -17.75 15.24
CA VAL A 254 10.01 -18.24 14.47
C VAL A 254 10.25 -19.64 13.89
N LYS A 255 9.17 -20.27 13.41
CA LYS A 255 9.23 -21.46 12.56
C LYS A 255 8.97 -21.06 11.11
N LEU A 256 9.97 -21.25 10.25
CA LEU A 256 9.91 -20.94 8.82
C LEU A 256 10.02 -22.22 7.99
N TYR A 257 9.05 -22.44 7.12
CA TYR A 257 9.06 -23.48 6.09
C TYR A 257 9.07 -22.78 4.74
N ALA A 258 10.09 -23.01 3.92
CA ALA A 258 10.25 -22.38 2.63
C ALA A 258 10.45 -23.42 1.53
N GLU A 259 9.47 -23.55 0.65
CA GLU A 259 9.45 -24.51 -0.45
C GLU A 259 9.35 -23.78 -1.80
N GLY A 260 10.13 -24.23 -2.80
CA GLY A 260 10.08 -23.66 -4.15
C GLY A 260 11.05 -24.32 -5.12
N LYS A 261 11.32 -23.66 -6.24
CA LYS A 261 12.50 -23.97 -7.06
C LYS A 261 13.75 -23.76 -6.21
N TYR A 262 13.75 -22.70 -5.42
CA TYR A 262 14.70 -22.43 -4.36
C TYR A 262 13.93 -22.25 -3.04
N GLY A 263 14.42 -22.86 -1.96
CA GLY A 263 13.80 -22.70 -0.64
C GLY A 263 14.01 -21.27 -0.12
N VAL A 264 15.25 -20.94 0.21
CA VAL A 264 15.73 -19.59 0.54
C VAL A 264 16.89 -19.25 -0.38
N ALA A 265 16.80 -18.16 -1.12
CA ALA A 265 17.86 -17.77 -2.04
C ALA A 265 18.22 -16.29 -1.94
N GLY A 266 19.50 -15.99 -2.11
CA GLY A 266 19.98 -14.65 -2.43
C GLY A 266 19.91 -14.36 -3.92
N ASP A 267 20.50 -13.23 -4.36
CA ASP A 267 20.56 -12.87 -5.78
C ASP A 267 21.75 -13.57 -6.47
N ASP A 268 22.96 -13.32 -5.99
CA ASP A 268 24.18 -13.94 -6.55
C ASP A 268 25.28 -14.15 -5.48
N GLY A 269 24.96 -13.93 -4.22
CA GLY A 269 25.89 -14.05 -3.10
C GLY A 269 26.96 -12.94 -3.01
N THR A 270 26.79 -11.83 -3.75
CA THR A 270 27.83 -10.79 -3.86
C THR A 270 27.40 -9.41 -3.37
N ARG A 271 26.11 -9.22 -3.05
CA ARG A 271 25.51 -7.90 -2.78
C ARG A 271 25.08 -7.66 -1.33
N GLY A 272 25.58 -8.43 -0.39
CA GLY A 272 25.23 -8.31 1.02
C GLY A 272 24.05 -9.17 1.46
N GLU A 273 23.75 -10.23 0.72
CA GLU A 273 22.72 -11.21 1.06
C GLU A 273 23.17 -12.06 2.24
N ILE A 274 23.03 -11.49 3.44
CA ILE A 274 23.39 -12.15 4.69
C ILE A 274 22.11 -12.64 5.36
N LEU A 275 21.94 -13.96 5.43
CA LEU A 275 20.87 -14.57 6.22
C LEU A 275 21.33 -14.83 7.64
N THR A 276 20.67 -14.22 8.63
CA THR A 276 20.91 -14.46 10.04
C THR A 276 19.74 -15.22 10.64
N LEU A 277 20.00 -16.40 11.20
CA LEU A 277 19.00 -17.21 11.90
C LEU A 277 19.29 -17.16 13.39
N ARG A 278 18.34 -16.66 14.19
CA ARG A 278 18.45 -16.56 15.65
C ARG A 278 17.35 -17.34 16.34
N ASN A 279 17.72 -18.32 17.14
CA ASN A 279 16.77 -19.11 17.94
C ASN A 279 15.53 -19.55 17.15
N SER A 280 15.69 -19.88 15.87
CA SER A 280 14.62 -20.18 14.92
C SER A 280 14.72 -21.59 14.39
N TYR A 281 13.58 -22.17 14.02
CA TYR A 281 13.53 -23.38 13.21
C TYR A 281 13.29 -23.00 11.75
N VAL A 282 14.20 -23.43 10.87
CA VAL A 282 14.06 -23.16 9.43
C VAL A 282 14.19 -24.47 8.66
N GLU A 283 13.18 -24.78 7.86
CA GLU A 283 13.18 -25.86 6.89
C GLU A 283 13.05 -25.27 5.49
N ALA A 284 14.11 -25.38 4.71
CA ALA A 284 14.15 -24.88 3.35
C ALA A 284 14.29 -26.06 2.39
N THR A 285 13.41 -26.15 1.40
CA THR A 285 13.41 -27.19 0.36
C THR A 285 13.30 -26.55 -1.02
N GLY A 286 14.28 -26.84 -1.86
CA GLY A 286 14.28 -26.35 -3.23
C GLY A 286 14.77 -27.42 -4.21
N SER A 287 14.09 -27.53 -5.38
CA SER A 287 14.48 -28.44 -6.43
C SER A 287 15.83 -28.08 -7.08
N SER A 288 16.25 -26.83 -6.99
CA SER A 288 17.51 -26.29 -7.51
C SER A 288 18.49 -25.84 -6.42
N GLY A 289 17.98 -25.51 -5.21
CA GLY A 289 18.79 -25.17 -4.06
C GLY A 289 17.91 -24.95 -2.82
N SER A 290 18.29 -25.52 -1.68
CA SER A 290 17.52 -25.34 -0.43
C SER A 290 17.84 -23.99 0.23
N ILE A 291 19.11 -23.70 0.47
CA ILE A 291 19.64 -22.40 0.90
C ILE A 291 20.85 -22.11 0.01
N CYS A 292 20.77 -21.10 -0.84
CA CYS A 292 21.80 -20.84 -1.86
C CYS A 292 21.88 -19.35 -2.25
N ASP A 293 22.90 -19.03 -3.03
CA ASP A 293 23.17 -17.71 -3.58
C ASP A 293 23.27 -16.61 -2.48
N LEU A 294 23.72 -16.99 -1.27
CA LEU A 294 23.93 -16.10 -0.15
C LEU A 294 25.39 -15.69 -0.05
N GLN A 295 25.66 -14.43 0.28
CA GLN A 295 27.01 -13.99 0.64
C GLN A 295 27.47 -14.62 1.97
N ASN A 296 26.55 -14.79 2.93
CA ASN A 296 26.87 -15.42 4.20
C ASN A 296 25.62 -15.97 4.89
N LEU A 297 25.79 -17.03 5.69
CA LEU A 297 24.81 -17.58 6.60
C LEU A 297 25.32 -17.51 8.03
N VAL A 298 24.60 -16.78 8.89
CA VAL A 298 24.93 -16.62 10.31
C VAL A 298 23.95 -17.42 11.16
N LEU A 299 24.44 -18.33 11.97
CA LEU A 299 23.66 -19.16 12.88
C LEU A 299 23.94 -18.73 14.34
N ASP A 300 22.91 -18.20 15.00
CA ASP A 300 22.95 -17.76 16.39
C ASP A 300 21.88 -18.53 17.18
N GLY A 301 22.32 -19.42 18.06
CA GLY A 301 21.44 -20.37 18.74
C GLY A 301 20.75 -21.38 17.80
N CYS A 302 21.29 -21.57 16.59
CA CYS A 302 20.82 -22.49 15.56
C CYS A 302 21.96 -23.37 15.05
N SER A 303 21.63 -24.49 14.43
CA SER A 303 22.59 -25.37 13.75
C SER A 303 21.95 -26.03 12.55
N ILE A 304 22.75 -26.36 11.53
CA ILE A 304 22.27 -27.19 10.41
C ILE A 304 22.21 -28.64 10.90
N THR A 305 21.02 -29.21 10.90
CA THR A 305 20.77 -30.59 11.35
C THR A 305 20.58 -31.56 10.18
N GLN A 306 20.16 -31.02 9.03
CA GLN A 306 19.93 -31.83 7.82
C GLN A 306 20.30 -31.03 6.55
N PRO A 307 20.95 -31.68 5.55
CA PRO A 307 21.50 -33.04 5.63
C PRO A 307 22.59 -33.13 6.72
N THR A 308 22.76 -34.32 7.33
CA THR A 308 23.79 -34.50 8.34
C THR A 308 25.18 -34.21 7.79
N GLY A 309 25.90 -33.31 8.47
CA GLY A 309 27.24 -32.87 8.05
C GLY A 309 27.25 -31.74 7.03
N ALA A 310 26.08 -31.20 6.65
CA ALA A 310 26.04 -30.00 5.81
C ALA A 310 26.56 -28.78 6.58
N ALA A 311 27.27 -27.93 5.86
CA ALA A 311 27.76 -26.64 6.33
C ALA A 311 27.65 -25.64 5.18
N PHE A 312 27.47 -24.39 5.52
CA PHE A 312 27.48 -23.30 4.53
C PHE A 312 28.91 -23.05 4.06
N ASP A 313 29.13 -23.02 2.76
CA ASP A 313 30.40 -22.66 2.14
C ASP A 313 30.26 -21.33 1.39
N ALA A 314 30.90 -20.28 1.92
CA ALA A 314 30.86 -18.95 1.35
C ALA A 314 31.55 -18.82 -0.02
N ASN A 315 32.36 -19.82 -0.46
CA ASN A 315 33.01 -19.80 -1.78
C ASN A 315 32.05 -20.25 -2.90
N VAL A 316 31.05 -21.06 -2.55
CA VAL A 316 30.01 -21.53 -3.47
C VAL A 316 28.62 -20.95 -3.12
N HIS A 317 28.56 -20.10 -2.11
CA HIS A 317 27.35 -19.39 -1.67
C HIS A 317 26.17 -20.30 -1.27
N ALA A 318 26.44 -21.53 -0.76
CA ALA A 318 25.41 -22.54 -0.50
C ALA A 318 25.73 -23.42 0.73
#